data_36a0c9a5e5c166bed0bbb85fbf06444e
#
_entry.id   36a0c9a5e5c166bed0bbb85fbf06444e
#
_cell.length_a   1.000
_cell.length_b   1.000
_cell.length_c   1.000
_cell.angle_alpha   90.00
_cell.angle_beta   90.00
_cell.angle_gamma   90.00
#
_symmetry.space_group_name_H-M   'P 1'
#
loop_
_entity.id
_entity.type
_entity.pdbx_description
1 polymer ?
#
loop_
_entity_poly.entity_id
_entity_poly.type
_entity_poly.pdbx_seq_one_letter_code
_entity_poly.pdbx_strand_id
1 'polypeptide(L)'
;MLVHDILKGNNIMNMSREKKKELQAQYKLMKPDMGIFAVINKNNAKYYLETTPDLKGRINSTKFKLNAGSHPDKELQKDWQEFGENAFEIKILEQMEYDKDESKTDYSEDLELLKMIWLEKLSNDMAQFY
;
A
#
# COMPACT_ATOMS: atom_id res chain seq x y z
N MET A 1 -13.82 3.81 -23.30
CA MET A 1 -12.50 3.90 -22.79
C MET A 1 -11.46 4.00 -23.87
N LEU A 2 -10.66 5.04 -23.80
CA LEU A 2 -9.68 5.37 -24.82
C LEU A 2 -8.68 4.26 -25.11
N VAL A 3 -8.14 3.63 -24.07
CA VAL A 3 -7.16 2.56 -24.24
C VAL A 3 -7.76 1.36 -24.94
N HIS A 4 -8.97 0.98 -24.55
CA HIS A 4 -9.67 -0.14 -25.14
C HIS A 4 -10.00 0.13 -26.62
N ASP A 5 -10.49 1.32 -26.94
CA ASP A 5 -10.85 1.70 -28.29
C ASP A 5 -9.63 1.75 -29.19
N ILE A 6 -8.52 2.26 -28.71
CA ILE A 6 -7.27 2.30 -29.46
C ILE A 6 -6.77 0.90 -29.79
N LEU A 7 -6.77 0.00 -28.80
CA LEU A 7 -6.32 -1.37 -28.98
C LEU A 7 -7.26 -2.19 -29.85
N LYS A 8 -8.55 -1.90 -29.79
CA LYS A 8 -9.56 -2.61 -30.57
C LYS A 8 -9.67 -2.13 -32.00
N GLY A 9 -9.64 -0.84 -32.21
CA GLY A 9 -9.90 -0.23 -33.51
C GLY A 9 -8.68 -0.06 -34.39
N ASN A 10 -7.49 -0.08 -33.81
CA ASN A 10 -6.26 0.18 -34.54
C ASN A 10 -5.23 -0.91 -34.32
N ASN A 11 -4.43 -1.07 -35.32
CA ASN A 11 -3.25 -1.88 -35.19
C ASN A 11 -2.23 -1.14 -34.31
N ILE A 12 -1.94 -1.70 -33.12
CA ILE A 12 -1.01 -1.13 -32.18
C ILE A 12 0.38 -0.91 -32.78
N MET A 13 0.74 -1.68 -33.81
CA MET A 13 2.04 -1.56 -34.48
C MET A 13 2.17 -0.27 -35.29
N ASN A 14 1.05 0.37 -35.62
CA ASN A 14 1.03 1.65 -36.32
C ASN A 14 1.15 2.85 -35.38
N MET A 15 1.17 2.60 -34.07
CA MET A 15 1.31 3.68 -33.09
C MET A 15 2.75 4.14 -33.00
N SER A 16 2.95 5.45 -32.84
CA SER A 16 4.26 6.00 -32.57
C SER A 16 4.80 5.45 -31.25
N ARG A 17 6.13 5.47 -31.13
CA ARG A 17 6.79 5.03 -29.89
C ARG A 17 6.34 5.86 -28.69
N GLU A 18 6.19 7.16 -28.89
CA GLU A 18 5.73 8.09 -27.84
C GLU A 18 4.31 7.75 -27.37
N LYS A 19 3.41 7.45 -28.30
CA LYS A 19 2.05 7.09 -27.97
C LYS A 19 1.97 5.76 -27.21
N LYS A 20 2.80 4.79 -27.59
CA LYS A 20 2.91 3.52 -26.86
C LYS A 20 3.37 3.74 -25.41
N LYS A 21 4.38 4.58 -25.22
CA LYS A 21 4.87 4.92 -23.87
C LYS A 21 3.79 5.59 -23.05
N GLU A 22 3.04 6.49 -23.65
CA GLU A 22 1.95 7.21 -23.00
C GLU A 22 0.85 6.25 -22.52
N LEU A 23 0.44 5.32 -23.40
CA LEU A 23 -0.55 4.31 -23.07
C LEU A 23 -0.06 3.36 -21.97
N GLN A 24 1.20 2.96 -22.02
CA GLN A 24 1.80 2.11 -21.00
C GLN A 24 1.84 2.82 -19.64
N ALA A 25 2.17 4.11 -19.64
CA ALA A 25 2.18 4.91 -18.42
C ALA A 25 0.78 5.03 -17.84
N GLN A 26 -0.23 5.27 -18.67
CA GLN A 26 -1.64 5.32 -18.24
C GLN A 26 -2.09 3.98 -17.66
N TYR A 27 -1.71 2.89 -18.29
CA TYR A 27 -2.05 1.55 -17.83
C TYR A 27 -1.41 1.27 -16.46
N LYS A 28 -0.17 1.68 -16.24
CA LYS A 28 0.49 1.56 -14.94
C LYS A 28 -0.23 2.35 -13.86
N LEU A 29 -0.74 3.53 -14.19
CA LEU A 29 -1.47 4.36 -13.23
C LEU A 29 -2.80 3.76 -12.79
N MET A 30 -3.32 2.79 -13.53
CA MET A 30 -4.54 2.09 -13.17
C MET A 30 -4.34 1.03 -12.08
N LYS A 31 -3.11 0.57 -11.87
CA LYS A 31 -2.80 -0.42 -10.85
C LYS A 31 -2.54 0.28 -9.53
N PRO A 32 -3.19 -0.18 -8.44
CA PRO A 32 -2.91 0.38 -7.11
C PRO A 32 -1.46 0.16 -6.71
N ASP A 33 -0.91 1.09 -5.96
CA ASP A 33 0.39 0.88 -5.33
C ASP A 33 0.26 -0.13 -4.19
N MET A 34 1.15 -1.10 -4.15
CA MET A 34 1.17 -2.10 -3.11
C MET A 34 2.44 -1.99 -2.26
N GLY A 35 2.36 -2.44 -1.04
CA GLY A 35 3.51 -2.40 -0.14
C GLY A 35 3.13 -2.52 1.31
N ILE A 36 3.92 -1.88 2.16
CA ILE A 36 3.75 -1.91 3.61
C ILE A 36 3.67 -0.49 4.16
N PHE A 37 2.74 -0.29 5.09
CA PHE A 37 2.66 0.96 5.83
C PHE A 37 2.63 0.69 7.33
N ALA A 38 2.91 1.73 8.10
CA ALA A 38 2.88 1.68 9.55
C ALA A 38 1.98 2.78 10.10
N VAL A 39 1.26 2.45 11.17
CA VAL A 39 0.64 3.43 12.06
C VAL A 39 1.55 3.51 13.28
N ILE A 40 2.13 4.67 13.54
CA ILE A 40 3.15 4.85 14.56
C ILE A 40 2.61 5.78 15.65
N ASN A 41 2.60 5.29 16.88
CA ASN A 41 2.30 6.11 18.02
C ASN A 41 3.54 6.94 18.38
N LYS A 42 3.47 8.26 18.20
CA LYS A 42 4.63 9.13 18.44
C LYS A 42 5.00 9.27 19.90
N ASN A 43 4.08 8.93 20.82
CA ASN A 43 4.35 9.02 22.26
C ASN A 43 5.24 7.89 22.78
N ASN A 44 5.06 6.68 22.23
CA ASN A 44 5.80 5.49 22.73
C ASN A 44 6.56 4.75 21.63
N ALA A 45 6.55 5.27 20.39
CA ALA A 45 7.20 4.66 19.24
C ALA A 45 6.74 3.23 18.94
N LYS A 46 5.48 2.90 19.26
CA LYS A 46 4.89 1.62 18.90
C LYS A 46 4.39 1.63 17.46
N TYR A 47 4.64 0.53 16.75
CA TYR A 47 4.32 0.36 15.34
C TYR A 47 3.19 -0.64 15.16
N TYR A 48 2.24 -0.29 14.32
CA TYR A 48 1.31 -1.24 13.72
C TYR A 48 1.66 -1.35 12.24
N LEU A 49 2.04 -2.55 11.80
CA LEU A 49 2.45 -2.80 10.42
C LEU A 49 1.34 -3.52 9.66
N GLU A 50 1.11 -3.07 8.44
CA GLU A 50 0.16 -3.73 7.56
C GLU A 50 0.66 -3.70 6.13
N THR A 51 0.57 -4.84 5.44
CA THR A 51 0.83 -4.95 4.01
C THR A 51 -0.49 -4.98 3.26
N THR A 52 -0.48 -4.45 2.05
CA THR A 52 -1.69 -4.36 1.25
C THR A 52 -1.38 -4.27 -0.24
N PRO A 53 -2.23 -4.85 -1.10
CA PRO A 53 -2.12 -4.63 -2.54
C PRO A 53 -2.64 -3.24 -2.97
N ASP A 54 -3.21 -2.46 -2.06
CA ASP A 54 -3.74 -1.12 -2.33
C ASP A 54 -3.45 -0.19 -1.15
N LEU A 55 -2.28 0.43 -1.17
CA LEU A 55 -1.83 1.30 -0.08
C LEU A 55 -2.79 2.45 0.18
N LYS A 56 -3.18 3.17 -0.85
CA LYS A 56 -4.06 4.34 -0.69
C LYS A 56 -5.41 3.96 -0.11
N GLY A 57 -6.04 2.93 -0.66
CA GLY A 57 -7.34 2.48 -0.19
C GLY A 57 -7.30 1.93 1.22
N ARG A 58 -6.25 1.16 1.53
CA ARG A 58 -6.13 0.55 2.86
C ARG A 58 -5.79 1.58 3.93
N ILE A 59 -4.93 2.54 3.64
CA ILE A 59 -4.61 3.62 4.57
C ILE A 59 -5.86 4.42 4.88
N ASN A 60 -6.64 4.79 3.87
CA ASN A 60 -7.90 5.51 4.07
C ASN A 60 -8.88 4.70 4.92
N SER A 61 -9.02 3.41 4.63
CA SER A 61 -9.89 2.50 5.38
C SER A 61 -9.44 2.36 6.84
N THR A 62 -8.13 2.25 7.06
CA THR A 62 -7.55 2.15 8.41
C THR A 62 -7.85 3.40 9.23
N LYS A 63 -7.63 4.59 8.66
CA LYS A 63 -7.97 5.86 9.30
C LYS A 63 -9.45 5.95 9.63
N PHE A 64 -10.29 5.57 8.69
CA PHE A 64 -11.74 5.59 8.89
C PHE A 64 -12.14 4.68 10.05
N LYS A 65 -11.61 3.47 10.10
CA LYS A 65 -11.93 2.51 11.17
C LYS A 65 -11.45 3.00 12.52
N LEU A 66 -10.24 3.55 12.59
CA LEU A 66 -9.70 4.09 13.84
C LEU A 66 -10.54 5.26 14.34
N ASN A 67 -10.95 6.15 13.46
CA ASN A 67 -11.80 7.29 13.84
C ASN A 67 -13.22 6.87 14.21
N ALA A 68 -13.71 5.77 13.65
CA ALA A 68 -15.03 5.23 13.96
C ALA A 68 -15.05 4.29 15.18
N GLY A 69 -13.89 3.95 15.74
CA GLY A 69 -13.79 3.04 16.88
C GLY A 69 -13.93 1.57 16.52
N SER A 70 -13.71 1.20 15.28
CA SER A 70 -13.98 -0.15 14.77
C SER A 70 -12.74 -0.88 14.24
N HIS A 71 -11.56 -0.41 14.54
CA HIS A 71 -10.34 -1.10 14.09
C HIS A 71 -10.16 -2.44 14.81
N PRO A 72 -9.80 -3.52 14.06
CA PRO A 72 -9.69 -4.85 14.66
C PRO A 72 -8.55 -5.01 15.67
N ASP A 73 -7.48 -4.22 15.58
CA ASP A 73 -6.45 -4.22 16.60
C ASP A 73 -6.92 -3.36 17.78
N LYS A 74 -7.31 -4.03 18.85
CA LYS A 74 -7.94 -3.37 19.99
C LYS A 74 -6.99 -2.46 20.78
N GLU A 75 -5.73 -2.84 20.87
CA GLU A 75 -4.72 -2.03 21.58
C GLU A 75 -4.45 -0.73 20.81
N LEU A 76 -4.24 -0.83 19.51
CA LEU A 76 -4.08 0.35 18.65
C LEU A 76 -5.31 1.24 18.71
N GLN A 77 -6.50 0.65 18.63
CA GLN A 77 -7.77 1.37 18.67
C GLN A 77 -7.92 2.14 19.98
N LYS A 78 -7.58 1.50 21.09
CA LYS A 78 -7.65 2.12 22.42
C LYS A 78 -6.70 3.33 22.50
N ASP A 79 -5.47 3.15 22.05
CA ASP A 79 -4.47 4.23 22.07
C ASP A 79 -4.89 5.38 21.17
N TRP A 80 -5.47 5.08 20.01
CA TRP A 80 -5.98 6.10 19.09
C TRP A 80 -7.05 6.96 19.74
N GLN A 81 -7.98 6.34 20.45
CA GLN A 81 -9.03 7.06 21.17
C GLN A 81 -8.49 7.86 22.36
N GLU A 82 -7.51 7.29 23.07
CA GLU A 82 -6.94 7.94 24.24
C GLU A 82 -6.06 9.14 23.89
N PHE A 83 -5.18 8.98 22.90
CA PHE A 83 -4.19 10.01 22.55
C PHE A 83 -4.61 10.91 21.40
N GLY A 84 -5.58 10.48 20.60
CA GLY A 84 -6.08 11.24 19.46
C GLY A 84 -5.25 11.05 18.19
N GLU A 85 -5.86 11.40 17.07
CA GLU A 85 -5.27 11.23 15.74
C GLU A 85 -3.91 11.92 15.60
N ASN A 86 -3.76 13.11 16.18
CA ASN A 86 -2.53 13.90 16.06
C ASN A 86 -1.32 13.27 16.76
N ALA A 87 -1.54 12.30 17.65
CA ALA A 87 -0.47 11.57 18.31
C ALA A 87 0.13 10.47 17.43
N PHE A 88 -0.47 10.22 16.28
CA PHE A 88 -0.06 9.13 15.39
C PHE A 88 0.44 9.66 14.05
N GLU A 89 1.33 8.89 13.45
CA GLU A 89 1.81 9.10 12.09
C GLU A 89 1.49 7.86 11.27
N ILE A 90 0.93 8.03 10.08
CA ILE A 90 0.77 6.92 9.14
C ILE A 90 1.80 7.11 8.03
N LYS A 91 2.67 6.12 7.88
CA LYS A 91 3.82 6.22 7.00
C LYS A 91 3.93 5.00 6.10
N ILE A 92 4.12 5.21 4.80
CA ILE A 92 4.47 4.14 3.88
C ILE A 92 5.94 3.81 4.08
N LEU A 93 6.23 2.57 4.46
CA LEU A 93 7.59 2.13 4.72
C LEU A 93 8.29 1.68 3.45
N GLU A 94 7.57 0.97 2.60
CA GLU A 94 8.10 0.51 1.33
C GLU A 94 6.98 0.22 0.36
N GLN A 95 7.19 0.62 -0.89
CA GLN A 95 6.32 0.31 -2.00
C GLN A 95 6.95 -0.83 -2.80
N MET A 96 6.17 -1.85 -3.11
CA MET A 96 6.63 -3.02 -3.83
C MET A 96 6.26 -2.90 -5.31
N GLU A 97 7.19 -3.23 -6.20
CA GLU A 97 6.95 -3.19 -7.63
C GLU A 97 6.19 -4.43 -8.10
N TYR A 98 5.39 -4.25 -9.14
CA TYR A 98 4.73 -5.35 -9.82
C TYR A 98 5.73 -6.18 -10.62
N ASP A 99 5.47 -7.47 -10.72
CA ASP A 99 6.26 -8.37 -11.56
C ASP A 99 6.09 -7.98 -13.02
N LYS A 100 7.12 -8.21 -13.81
CA LYS A 100 7.08 -8.00 -15.26
C LYS A 100 6.10 -8.94 -15.95
N ASP A 101 5.86 -10.10 -15.36
CA ASP A 101 4.86 -11.05 -15.83
C ASP A 101 3.47 -10.58 -15.42
N GLU A 102 2.73 -10.06 -16.36
CA GLU A 102 1.38 -9.53 -16.13
C GLU A 102 0.35 -10.60 -15.76
N SER A 103 0.67 -11.88 -15.97
CA SER A 103 -0.21 -12.96 -15.55
C SER A 103 -0.19 -13.18 -14.03
N LYS A 104 0.85 -12.68 -13.35
CA LYS A 104 0.91 -12.72 -11.90
C LYS A 104 -0.05 -11.70 -11.30
N THR A 105 -1.03 -12.16 -10.57
CA THR A 105 -2.06 -11.31 -9.94
C THR A 105 -2.12 -11.46 -8.42
N ASP A 106 -1.56 -12.54 -7.88
CA ASP A 106 -1.55 -12.79 -6.45
C ASP A 106 -0.16 -12.50 -5.88
N TYR A 107 -0.11 -11.50 -5.01
CA TYR A 107 1.11 -11.04 -4.36
C TYR A 107 1.11 -11.31 -2.86
N SER A 108 0.23 -12.20 -2.39
CA SER A 108 0.07 -12.49 -0.96
C SER A 108 1.37 -12.95 -0.31
N GLU A 109 2.08 -13.87 -0.96
CA GLU A 109 3.34 -14.38 -0.41
C GLU A 109 4.44 -13.32 -0.40
N ASP A 110 4.52 -12.54 -1.46
CA ASP A 110 5.49 -11.44 -1.55
C ASP A 110 5.25 -10.40 -0.47
N LEU A 111 4.00 -10.05 -0.24
CA LEU A 111 3.62 -9.08 0.79
C LEU A 111 3.88 -9.62 2.19
N GLU A 112 3.62 -10.90 2.42
CA GLU A 112 3.92 -11.53 3.70
C GLU A 112 5.41 -11.52 3.98
N LEU A 113 6.23 -11.85 2.99
CA LEU A 113 7.68 -11.77 3.10
C LEU A 113 8.15 -10.35 3.38
N LEU A 114 7.58 -9.38 2.70
CA LEU A 114 7.88 -7.95 2.93
C LEU A 114 7.61 -7.55 4.39
N LYS A 115 6.50 -8.01 4.95
CA LYS A 115 6.17 -7.75 6.34
C LYS A 115 7.18 -8.38 7.29
N MET A 116 7.58 -9.61 7.03
CA MET A 116 8.59 -10.31 7.83
C MET A 116 9.93 -9.57 7.82
N ILE A 117 10.35 -9.10 6.67
CA ILE A 117 11.59 -8.33 6.51
C ILE A 117 11.54 -7.05 7.36
N TRP A 118 10.44 -6.32 7.31
CA TRP A 118 10.29 -5.08 8.08
C TRP A 118 10.16 -5.33 9.57
N LEU A 119 9.47 -6.41 9.98
CA LEU A 119 9.40 -6.79 11.39
C LEU A 119 10.81 -7.05 11.95
N GLU A 120 11.62 -7.80 11.23
CA GLU A 120 13.00 -8.09 11.63
C GLU A 120 13.83 -6.81 11.70
N LYS A 121 13.76 -5.99 10.67
CA LYS A 121 14.51 -4.74 10.58
C LYS A 121 14.20 -3.79 11.73
N LEU A 122 12.91 -3.59 12.02
CA LEU A 122 12.46 -2.73 13.09
C LEU A 122 12.76 -3.34 14.47
N SER A 123 12.68 -4.65 14.62
CA SER A 123 13.02 -5.34 15.85
C SER A 123 14.50 -5.16 16.18
N ASN A 124 15.37 -5.21 15.19
CA ASN A 124 16.81 -4.94 15.38
C ASN A 124 17.06 -3.50 15.82
N ASP A 125 16.19 -2.58 15.46
CA ASP A 125 16.23 -1.19 15.92
C ASP A 125 15.47 -0.97 17.25
N MET A 126 15.11 -2.07 17.92
CA MET A 126 14.41 -2.09 19.21
C MET A 126 13.02 -1.47 19.19
N ALA A 127 12.36 -1.45 18.03
CA ALA A 127 11.00 -0.99 17.93
C ALA A 127 10.04 -1.93 18.66
N GLN A 128 8.95 -1.37 19.17
CA GLN A 128 7.86 -2.13 19.78
C GLN A 128 6.67 -2.16 18.83
N PHE A 129 5.84 -3.20 18.95
CA PHE A 129 4.71 -3.41 18.06
C PHE A 129 3.41 -3.57 18.84
N TYR A 130 2.38 -3.13 18.20
CA TYR A 130 1.02 -3.43 18.62
C TYR A 130 0.69 -4.90 18.44
#